data_f9a883b257af4f728bdf7c528c2f47bd
#
_entry.id   f9a883b257af4f728bdf7c528c2f47bd
#
_cell.length_a   1.000
_cell.length_b   1.000
_cell.length_c   1.000
_cell.angle_alpha   90.00
_cell.angle_beta   90.00
_cell.angle_gamma   90.00
#
_symmetry.space_group_name_H-M   'P 1'
#
loop_
_entity.id
_entity.type
_entity.pdbx_description
1 polymer ?
#
loop_
_entity_poly.entity_id
_entity_poly.type
_entity_poly.pdbx_seq_one_letter_code
_entity_poly.pdbx_strand_id
1 'polypeptide(L)'
;MQIARIKLSGRDPKELDNISGEIREVAKKFGVDYHGPIPLPTKIMKVVTLKTPCGDGTGHGNATFDKWEMRIHKRMIDVQADDRALRQIMRVSIPQGVHVSIQLKD
;
A
#
# COMPACT_ATOMS: atom_id res chain seq x y z
N MET A 1 21.25 13.41 -10.24
CA MET A 1 19.88 13.90 -10.08
C MET A 1 19.16 13.02 -9.06
N GLN A 2 18.58 13.64 -8.05
CA GLN A 2 17.89 12.89 -7.01
C GLN A 2 16.48 12.50 -7.45
N ILE A 3 16.09 11.30 -7.07
CA ILE A 3 14.76 10.77 -7.35
C ILE A 3 14.11 10.44 -6.01
N ALA A 4 12.86 10.87 -5.87
CA ALA A 4 12.05 10.49 -4.71
C ALA A 4 11.25 9.23 -5.07
N ARG A 5 11.53 8.14 -4.40
CA ARG A 5 10.80 6.90 -4.56
C ARG A 5 9.72 6.81 -3.51
N ILE A 6 8.50 6.83 -3.96
CA ILE A 6 7.33 6.80 -3.09
C ILE A 6 6.73 5.40 -3.15
N LYS A 7 6.67 4.74 -2.00
CA LYS A 7 6.06 3.42 -1.88
C LYS A 7 4.76 3.53 -1.13
N LEU A 8 3.71 3.00 -1.71
CA LEU A 8 2.38 2.96 -1.12
C LEU A 8 2.01 1.52 -0.82
N SER A 9 1.44 1.28 0.35
CA SER A 9 0.94 -0.04 0.70
C SER A 9 -0.41 0.07 1.39
N GLY A 10 -1.28 -0.89 1.14
CA GLY A 10 -2.61 -0.90 1.72
C GLY A 10 -3.41 -2.13 1.30
N ARG A 11 -4.56 -2.30 1.93
CA ARG A 11 -5.44 -3.43 1.65
C ARG A 11 -6.32 -3.22 0.42
N ASP A 12 -6.69 -1.98 0.15
CA ASP A 12 -7.60 -1.66 -0.95
C ASP A 12 -6.80 -1.13 -2.14
N PRO A 13 -6.75 -1.87 -3.26
CA PRO A 13 -6.02 -1.43 -4.43
C PRO A 13 -6.61 -0.15 -5.04
N LYS A 14 -7.92 0.07 -4.90
CA LYS A 14 -8.54 1.29 -5.43
C LYS A 14 -8.04 2.54 -4.73
N GLU A 15 -7.89 2.48 -3.40
CA GLU A 15 -7.34 3.61 -2.65
C GLU A 15 -5.90 3.91 -3.08
N LEU A 16 -5.09 2.87 -3.29
CA LEU A 16 -3.73 3.04 -3.77
C LEU A 16 -3.69 3.68 -5.15
N ASP A 17 -4.56 3.25 -6.03
CA ASP A 17 -4.63 3.80 -7.38
C ASP A 17 -5.08 5.26 -7.36
N ASN A 18 -6.02 5.62 -6.49
CA ASN A 18 -6.47 7.00 -6.32
C ASN A 18 -5.34 7.90 -5.84
N ILE A 19 -4.61 7.46 -4.82
CA ILE A 19 -3.48 8.22 -4.29
C ILE A 19 -2.38 8.35 -5.34
N SER A 20 -2.09 7.27 -6.05
CA SER A 20 -1.11 7.27 -7.13
C SER A 20 -1.49 8.28 -8.21
N GLY A 21 -2.78 8.34 -8.55
CA GLY A 21 -3.30 9.31 -9.51
C GLY A 21 -3.11 10.74 -9.04
N GLU A 22 -3.36 11.01 -7.76
CA GLU A 22 -3.17 12.35 -7.20
C GLU A 22 -1.70 12.76 -7.22
N ILE A 23 -0.80 11.85 -6.88
CA ILE A 23 0.64 12.11 -6.91
C ILE A 23 1.07 12.41 -8.35
N ARG A 24 0.58 11.64 -9.31
CA ARG A 24 0.88 11.86 -10.72
C ARG A 24 0.39 13.22 -11.21
N GLU A 25 -0.80 13.63 -10.77
CA GLU A 25 -1.35 14.94 -11.10
C GLU A 25 -0.48 16.06 -10.57
N VAL A 26 0.02 15.92 -9.33
CA VAL A 26 0.92 16.90 -8.74
C VAL A 26 2.21 16.98 -9.55
N ALA A 27 2.78 15.85 -9.94
CA ALA A 27 3.99 15.82 -10.74
C ALA A 27 3.81 16.52 -12.08
N LYS A 28 2.67 16.29 -12.74
CA LYS A 28 2.33 16.98 -13.98
C LYS A 28 2.19 18.49 -13.79
N LYS A 29 1.55 18.89 -12.70
CA LYS A 29 1.31 20.30 -12.40
C LYS A 29 2.63 21.08 -12.24
N PHE A 30 3.63 20.47 -11.62
CA PHE A 30 4.92 21.10 -11.40
C PHE A 30 5.92 20.80 -12.52
N GLY A 31 5.53 20.06 -13.54
CA GLY A 31 6.38 19.77 -14.68
C GLY A 31 7.59 18.90 -14.35
N VAL A 32 7.53 18.10 -13.31
CA VAL A 32 8.62 17.20 -12.94
C VAL A 32 8.44 15.83 -13.60
N ASP A 33 9.56 15.18 -13.88
CA ASP A 33 9.54 13.85 -14.45
C ASP A 33 9.07 12.83 -13.43
N TYR A 34 8.27 11.90 -13.88
CA TYR A 34 7.78 10.82 -13.02
C TYR A 34 7.66 9.53 -13.83
N HIS A 35 7.84 8.43 -13.15
CA HIS A 35 7.51 7.12 -13.68
C HIS A 35 6.22 6.67 -13.04
N GLY A 36 5.26 6.28 -13.85
CA GLY A 36 3.91 5.97 -13.42
C GLY A 36 3.87 4.88 -12.37
N PRO A 37 2.72 4.72 -11.71
CA PRO A 37 2.63 3.75 -10.62
C PRO A 37 2.97 2.34 -11.13
N ILE A 38 3.97 1.74 -10.49
CA ILE A 38 4.43 0.39 -10.80
C ILE A 38 3.83 -0.53 -9.75
N PRO A 39 2.99 -1.49 -10.15
CA PRO A 39 2.47 -2.44 -9.18
C PRO A 39 3.60 -3.37 -8.72
N LEU A 40 3.77 -3.46 -7.41
CA LEU A 40 4.69 -4.41 -6.81
C LEU A 40 3.93 -5.68 -6.45
N PRO A 41 4.64 -6.81 -6.25
CA PRO A 41 3.98 -8.05 -5.88
C PRO A 41 3.12 -7.90 -4.63
N THR A 42 1.91 -8.44 -4.70
CA THR A 42 0.97 -8.40 -3.58
C THR A 42 1.42 -9.40 -2.51
N LYS A 43 1.55 -8.91 -1.28
CA LYS A 43 1.86 -9.78 -0.17
C LYS A 43 0.57 -10.36 0.38
N ILE A 44 0.50 -11.69 0.45
CA ILE A 44 -0.65 -12.39 0.97
C ILE A 44 -0.28 -12.97 2.33
N MET A 45 -1.02 -12.58 3.36
CA MET A 45 -0.87 -13.14 4.70
C MET A 45 -2.08 -13.99 5.01
N LYS A 46 -1.86 -15.26 5.34
CA LYS A 46 -2.92 -16.17 5.72
C LYS A 46 -2.76 -16.51 7.18
N VAL A 47 -3.83 -16.30 7.93
CA VAL A 47 -3.86 -16.65 9.34
C VAL A 47 -4.95 -17.68 9.54
N VAL A 48 -4.58 -18.81 10.11
CA VAL A 48 -5.55 -19.85 10.49
C VAL A 48 -5.80 -19.70 11.98
N THR A 49 -7.03 -19.39 12.34
CA THR A 49 -7.43 -19.18 13.71
C THR A 49 -8.39 -20.27 14.14
N LEU A 50 -8.20 -20.79 15.34
CA LEU A 50 -9.12 -21.76 15.92
C LEU A 50 -10.43 -21.06 16.27
N LYS A 51 -11.53 -21.46 15.64
CA LYS A 51 -12.84 -20.86 15.89
C LYS A 51 -13.37 -21.15 17.27
N THR A 52 -13.28 -22.41 17.69
CA THR A 52 -13.72 -22.85 19.01
C THR A 52 -12.59 -23.57 19.70
N PRO A 53 -12.18 -23.11 20.88
CA PRO A 53 -11.02 -23.68 21.57
C PRO A 53 -11.21 -25.14 21.95
N CYS A 54 -12.45 -25.58 22.13
CA CYS A 54 -12.74 -26.90 22.64
C CYS A 54 -13.23 -27.88 21.58
N GLY A 55 -13.13 -27.55 20.32
CA GLY A 55 -13.67 -28.41 19.28
C GLY A 55 -15.12 -28.72 19.52
N ASP A 56 -15.87 -27.78 20.03
CA ASP A 56 -17.31 -27.85 20.32
C ASP A 56 -17.76 -28.94 21.30
N GLY A 57 -16.84 -29.64 21.91
CA GLY A 57 -17.16 -30.61 22.92
C GLY A 57 -17.83 -31.87 22.40
N THR A 58 -17.83 -32.10 21.11
CA THR A 58 -18.43 -33.29 20.53
C THR A 58 -17.56 -34.53 20.70
N GLY A 59 -16.36 -34.36 21.17
CA GLY A 59 -15.44 -35.47 21.33
C GLY A 59 -14.83 -35.98 20.04
N HIS A 60 -15.17 -35.39 18.93
CA HIS A 60 -14.62 -35.81 17.65
C HIS A 60 -13.26 -35.19 17.36
N GLY A 61 -12.80 -34.29 18.18
CA GLY A 61 -11.49 -33.69 18.04
C GLY A 61 -11.32 -32.82 16.80
N ASN A 62 -12.40 -32.57 16.09
CA ASN A 62 -12.32 -31.70 14.92
C ASN A 62 -12.44 -30.27 15.31
N ALA A 63 -11.28 -29.63 15.49
CA ALA A 63 -11.22 -28.21 15.73
C ALA A 63 -11.66 -27.46 14.48
N THR A 64 -12.54 -26.49 14.67
CA THR A 64 -12.98 -25.63 13.59
C THR A 64 -12.04 -24.46 13.46
N PHE A 65 -11.48 -24.27 12.27
CA PHE A 65 -10.54 -23.20 12.00
C PHE A 65 -11.14 -22.18 11.05
N ASP A 66 -10.91 -20.92 11.33
CA ASP A 66 -11.16 -19.83 10.40
C ASP A 66 -9.90 -19.57 9.61
N LYS A 67 -10.03 -19.54 8.29
CA LYS A 67 -8.95 -19.08 7.43
C LYS A 67 -9.14 -17.61 7.19
N TRP A 68 -8.17 -16.83 7.62
CA TRP A 68 -8.17 -15.40 7.41
C TRP A 68 -7.07 -15.04 6.44
N GLU A 69 -7.44 -14.34 5.38
CA GLU A 69 -6.50 -13.94 4.35
C GLU A 69 -6.46 -12.41 4.27
N MET A 70 -5.26 -11.87 4.37
CA MET A 70 -5.04 -10.44 4.20
C MET A 70 -4.12 -10.22 3.01
N ARG A 71 -4.55 -9.41 2.07
CA ARG A 71 -3.76 -9.04 0.91
C ARG A 71 -3.30 -7.61 1.06
N ILE A 72 -1.99 -7.41 0.98
CA ILE A 72 -1.41 -6.08 1.02
C ILE A 72 -0.89 -5.75 -0.37
N HIS A 73 -1.53 -4.78 -1.00
CA HIS A 73 -1.14 -4.30 -2.31
C HIS A 73 -0.09 -3.21 -2.15
N LYS A 74 0.85 -3.17 -3.09
CA LYS A 74 1.93 -2.18 -3.05
C LYS A 74 2.05 -1.52 -4.41
N ARG A 75 2.33 -0.22 -4.37
CA ARG A 75 2.60 0.58 -5.57
C ARG A 75 3.85 1.40 -5.34
N MET A 76 4.58 1.63 -6.41
CA MET A 76 5.80 2.43 -6.35
C MET A 76 5.75 3.51 -7.43
N ILE A 77 6.09 4.73 -7.04
CA ILE A 77 6.16 5.85 -7.97
C ILE A 77 7.48 6.54 -7.77
N ASP A 78 8.23 6.73 -8.85
CA ASP A 78 9.46 7.51 -8.83
C ASP A 78 9.16 8.89 -9.40
N VAL A 79 9.48 9.92 -8.64
CA VAL A 79 9.28 11.31 -9.02
C VAL A 79 10.60 12.05 -8.89
N GLN A 80 10.90 12.91 -9.85
CA GLN A 80 12.09 13.76 -9.75
C GLN A 80 12.01 14.58 -8.47
N ALA A 81 13.11 14.61 -7.71
CA ALA A 81 13.15 15.30 -6.42
C ALA A 81 13.14 16.81 -6.64
N ASP A 82 11.98 17.41 -6.49
CA ASP A 82 11.76 18.85 -6.52
C ASP A 82 11.07 19.23 -5.22
N ASP A 83 11.63 20.21 -4.52
CA ASP A 83 11.11 20.61 -3.21
C ASP A 83 9.64 21.01 -3.25
N ARG A 84 9.24 21.75 -4.28
CA ARG A 84 7.85 22.20 -4.41
C ARG A 84 6.89 21.02 -4.63
N ALA A 85 7.26 20.13 -5.54
CA ALA A 85 6.46 18.96 -5.84
C ALA A 85 6.36 18.04 -4.63
N LEU A 86 7.47 17.80 -3.94
CA LEU A 86 7.47 16.95 -2.76
C LEU A 86 6.61 17.51 -1.63
N ARG A 87 6.67 18.83 -1.41
CA ARG A 87 5.82 19.47 -0.40
C ARG A 87 4.34 19.28 -0.71
N GLN A 88 3.96 19.41 -1.98
CA GLN A 88 2.58 19.22 -2.39
C GLN A 88 2.16 17.76 -2.28
N ILE A 89 3.04 16.83 -2.61
CA ILE A 89 2.78 15.40 -2.47
C ILE A 89 2.54 15.05 -1.01
N MET A 90 3.30 15.63 -0.09
CA MET A 90 3.13 15.38 1.33
C MET A 90 1.81 15.94 1.89
N ARG A 91 1.17 16.85 1.17
CA ARG A 91 -0.14 17.39 1.55
C ARG A 91 -1.30 16.58 1.03
N VAL A 92 -1.04 15.59 0.18
CA VAL A 92 -2.09 14.72 -0.33
C VAL A 92 -2.73 13.97 0.83
N SER A 93 -4.07 13.97 0.84
CA SER A 93 -4.82 13.28 1.88
C SER A 93 -4.67 11.78 1.72
N ILE A 94 -4.19 11.13 2.77
CA ILE A 94 -3.95 9.69 2.77
C ILE A 94 -4.98 9.01 3.65
N PRO A 95 -5.76 8.05 3.11
CA PRO A 95 -6.70 7.27 3.92
C PRO A 95 -5.99 6.49 5.03
N GLN A 96 -6.73 6.17 6.08
CA GLN A 96 -6.19 5.49 7.24
C GLN A 96 -5.56 4.13 6.93
N GLY A 97 -6.06 3.43 5.92
CA GLY A 97 -5.57 2.10 5.56
C GLY A 97 -4.34 2.09 4.67
N VAL A 98 -3.80 3.25 4.32
CA VAL A 98 -2.67 3.36 3.39
C VAL A 98 -1.43 3.83 4.12
N HIS A 99 -0.34 3.13 3.90
CA HIS A 99 0.97 3.48 4.43
C HIS A 99 1.84 4.05 3.30
N VAL A 100 2.45 5.19 3.55
CA VAL A 100 3.30 5.87 2.57
C VAL A 100 4.72 5.96 3.09
N SER A 101 5.66 5.61 2.24
CA SER A 101 7.10 5.72 2.55
C SER A 101 7.77 6.45 1.40
N ILE A 102 8.58 7.45 1.73
CA ILE A 102 9.32 8.23 0.73
C ILE A 102 10.80 8.03 0.97
N GLN A 103 11.53 7.70 -0.09
CA GLN A 103 12.95 7.44 -0.03
C GLN A 103 13.63 8.25 -1.12
N LEU A 104 14.68 9.00 -0.75
CA LEU A 104 15.46 9.76 -1.72
C LEU A 104 16.60 8.89 -2.24
N LYS A 105 16.78 8.87 -3.55
CA LYS A 105 17.86 8.14 -4.21
C LYS A 105 18.59 9.05 -5.18
N ASP A 106 19.86 8.85 -5.28
CA ASP A 106 20.70 9.54 -6.28
C ASP A 106 20.66 8.84 -7.63
#